data_75e2c20d623c63289c089d48362495eb
#
_entry.id   75e2c20d623c63289c089d48362495eb
#
_cell.length_a   1.000
_cell.length_b   1.000
_cell.length_c   1.000
_cell.angle_alpha   90.00
_cell.angle_beta   90.00
_cell.angle_gamma   90.00
#
_symmetry.space_group_name_H-M   'P 1'
#
loop_
_entity.id
_entity.type
_entity.pdbx_description
1 polymer ?
#
loop_
_entity_poly.entity_id
_entity_poly.type
_entity_poly.pdbx_seq_one_letter_code
_entity_poly.pdbx_strand_id
1 'polypeptide(L)'
;DRLHNEYGVKTIKIIDEMFVLNERHVIGICDLLIERDYDLNIWAYARVDTVKPTMLDKLKRAGIRWLALGIESGSEHVRDGAEKTLNEDDIVGIVRAIQKAGIHVAGNFIFGLPDDSRETMQQTLDLARELNCEYANFYSAMAYPGSALYTMAVAKGLPLPERWSGYSQHSYDCRPLPTDHLTAAEVLKFRDDAFHVYFSSPRYLDMVDRTFGAGTRVHIEDMASRRLKRRLLEDLDAAE
;
A
#
# COMPACT_ATOMS: atom_id res chain seq x y z
N ASP A 1 -2.41 11.14 26.18
CA ASP A 1 -1.80 11.93 27.25
C ASP A 1 -0.56 11.19 27.80
N ARG A 2 -0.73 9.97 28.30
CA ARG A 2 0.37 9.24 28.94
C ARG A 2 1.56 9.00 28.03
N LEU A 3 1.34 8.52 26.78
CA LEU A 3 2.41 8.29 25.81
C LEU A 3 3.20 9.56 25.49
N HIS A 4 2.51 10.67 25.34
CA HIS A 4 3.15 11.95 25.03
C HIS A 4 3.85 12.55 26.28
N ASN A 5 3.14 12.67 27.41
CA ASN A 5 3.61 13.43 28.56
C ASN A 5 4.63 12.68 29.43
N GLU A 6 4.48 11.33 29.59
CA GLU A 6 5.38 10.52 30.40
C GLU A 6 6.53 9.92 29.60
N TYR A 7 6.28 9.53 28.34
CA TYR A 7 7.25 8.81 27.53
C TYR A 7 7.82 9.63 26.36
N GLY A 8 7.35 10.85 26.13
CA GLY A 8 7.84 11.71 25.06
C GLY A 8 7.56 11.19 23.64
N VAL A 9 6.54 10.30 23.49
CA VAL A 9 6.19 9.73 22.18
C VAL A 9 5.62 10.81 21.29
N LYS A 10 6.25 10.97 20.10
CA LYS A 10 5.81 11.92 19.05
C LYS A 10 5.26 11.24 17.80
N THR A 11 5.62 9.98 17.56
CA THR A 11 5.13 9.22 16.40
C THR A 11 4.23 8.10 16.86
N ILE A 12 3.02 8.07 16.31
CA ILE A 12 1.97 7.10 16.65
C ILE A 12 1.44 6.48 15.36
N LYS A 13 1.26 5.16 15.37
CA LYS A 13 0.53 4.44 14.33
C LYS A 13 -0.78 3.92 14.90
N ILE A 14 -1.89 4.38 14.33
CA ILE A 14 -3.23 3.88 14.66
C ILE A 14 -3.44 2.59 13.87
N ILE A 15 -3.69 1.47 14.59
CA ILE A 15 -3.81 0.12 13.99
C ILE A 15 -5.28 -0.21 13.65
N ASP A 16 -6.16 0.77 13.60
CA ASP A 16 -7.50 0.63 13.09
C ASP A 16 -7.46 0.72 11.56
N GLU A 17 -7.73 -0.39 10.87
CA GLU A 17 -7.66 -0.49 9.41
C GLU A 17 -8.68 0.42 8.69
N MET A 18 -9.72 0.85 9.39
CA MET A 18 -10.81 1.67 8.89
C MET A 18 -11.01 2.95 9.72
N PHE A 19 -9.90 3.54 10.21
CA PHE A 19 -9.91 4.66 11.15
C PHE A 19 -10.85 5.80 10.74
N VAL A 20 -10.89 6.16 9.45
CA VAL A 20 -11.71 7.29 8.96
C VAL A 20 -13.14 6.91 8.59
N LEU A 21 -13.57 5.66 8.82
CA LEU A 21 -14.91 5.18 8.42
C LEU A 21 -16.04 5.92 9.12
N ASN A 22 -15.94 6.13 10.44
CA ASN A 22 -16.94 6.82 11.24
C ASN A 22 -16.53 8.29 11.48
N GLU A 23 -17.03 9.19 10.65
CA GLU A 23 -16.70 10.60 10.69
C GLU A 23 -16.88 11.22 12.08
N ARG A 24 -18.01 10.93 12.77
CA ARG A 24 -18.28 11.48 14.11
C ARG A 24 -17.23 11.05 15.14
N HIS A 25 -16.83 9.77 15.08
CA HIS A 25 -15.82 9.22 15.98
C HIS A 25 -14.44 9.85 15.72
N VAL A 26 -14.03 9.91 14.45
CA VAL A 26 -12.74 10.49 14.04
C VAL A 26 -12.67 11.98 14.39
N ILE A 27 -13.71 12.74 14.08
CA ILE A 27 -13.75 14.18 14.40
C ILE A 27 -13.64 14.41 15.91
N GLY A 28 -14.32 13.59 16.73
CA GLY A 28 -14.19 13.67 18.19
C GLY A 28 -12.77 13.40 18.70
N ILE A 29 -12.07 12.42 18.12
CA ILE A 29 -10.66 12.16 18.41
C ILE A 29 -9.78 13.34 17.98
N CYS A 30 -10.00 13.88 16.78
CA CYS A 30 -9.25 15.02 16.27
C CYS A 30 -9.44 16.26 17.14
N ASP A 31 -10.67 16.54 17.60
CA ASP A 31 -10.94 17.68 18.48
C ASP A 31 -10.16 17.59 19.79
N LEU A 32 -10.11 16.40 20.40
CA LEU A 32 -9.32 16.17 21.61
C LEU A 32 -7.81 16.31 21.37
N LEU A 33 -7.29 15.88 20.21
CA LEU A 33 -5.88 16.05 19.87
C LEU A 33 -5.51 17.49 19.62
N ILE A 34 -6.37 18.24 18.94
CA ILE A 34 -6.20 19.68 18.68
C ILE A 34 -6.24 20.47 19.98
N GLU A 35 -7.19 20.18 20.88
CA GLU A 35 -7.29 20.82 22.20
C GLU A 35 -6.01 20.67 23.04
N ARG A 36 -5.34 19.52 22.92
CA ARG A 36 -4.09 19.23 23.64
C ARG A 36 -2.85 19.84 23.03
N ASP A 37 -2.95 20.32 21.82
CA ASP A 37 -1.86 20.94 21.05
C ASP A 37 -0.57 20.09 21.01
N TYR A 38 -0.73 18.77 20.84
CA TYR A 38 0.40 17.85 20.70
C TYR A 38 0.96 17.94 19.28
N ASP A 39 2.28 18.12 19.15
CA ASP A 39 2.98 17.99 17.87
C ASP A 39 3.25 16.50 17.61
N LEU A 40 2.24 15.82 17.06
CA LEU A 40 2.30 14.40 16.75
C LEU A 40 2.47 14.15 15.25
N ASN A 41 3.22 13.10 14.94
CA ASN A 41 3.26 12.47 13.63
C ASN A 41 2.44 11.19 13.68
N ILE A 42 1.18 11.25 13.22
CA ILE A 42 0.25 10.14 13.30
C ILE A 42 0.09 9.51 11.92
N TRP A 43 0.24 8.18 11.86
CA TRP A 43 -0.13 7.33 10.75
C TRP A 43 -1.49 6.69 11.03
N ALA A 44 -2.41 6.76 10.07
CA ALA A 44 -3.69 6.08 10.14
C ALA A 44 -3.99 5.35 8.83
N TYR A 45 -4.84 4.33 8.89
CA TYR A 45 -5.30 3.59 7.73
C TYR A 45 -6.68 4.06 7.29
N ALA A 46 -6.91 4.03 5.99
CA ALA A 46 -8.20 4.35 5.40
C ALA A 46 -8.43 3.55 4.12
N ARG A 47 -9.68 3.30 3.80
CA ARG A 47 -10.08 3.00 2.41
C ARG A 47 -10.24 4.31 1.66
N VAL A 48 -9.95 4.30 0.36
CA VAL A 48 -10.06 5.50 -0.48
C VAL A 48 -11.47 6.09 -0.43
N ASP A 49 -12.51 5.25 -0.49
CA ASP A 49 -13.93 5.63 -0.50
C ASP A 49 -14.44 6.17 0.84
N THR A 50 -13.70 6.00 1.93
CA THR A 50 -14.11 6.48 3.26
C THR A 50 -13.55 7.87 3.60
N VAL A 51 -12.57 8.35 2.83
CA VAL A 51 -11.97 9.67 3.06
C VAL A 51 -12.83 10.76 2.46
N LYS A 52 -13.35 11.65 3.31
CA LYS A 52 -14.13 12.80 2.87
C LYS A 52 -13.28 14.08 2.88
N PRO A 53 -13.29 14.87 1.80
CA PRO A 53 -12.55 16.13 1.74
C PRO A 53 -12.85 17.08 2.91
N THR A 54 -14.07 17.06 3.44
CA THR A 54 -14.52 17.89 4.57
C THR A 54 -13.78 17.65 5.88
N MET A 55 -13.19 16.46 6.06
CA MET A 55 -12.46 16.10 7.29
C MET A 55 -10.95 16.37 7.21
N LEU A 56 -10.39 16.61 6.03
CA LEU A 56 -8.93 16.64 5.81
C LEU A 56 -8.22 17.73 6.61
N ASP A 57 -8.78 18.95 6.65
CA ASP A 57 -8.20 20.04 7.46
C ASP A 57 -8.11 19.63 8.94
N LYS A 58 -9.17 19.05 9.47
CA LYS A 58 -9.22 18.63 10.87
C LYS A 58 -8.26 17.47 11.15
N LEU A 59 -8.16 16.48 10.26
CA LEU A 59 -7.18 15.41 10.36
C LEU A 59 -5.76 15.97 10.41
N LYS A 60 -5.43 16.89 9.49
CA LYS A 60 -4.11 17.53 9.44
C LYS A 60 -3.77 18.28 10.72
N ARG A 61 -4.70 19.09 11.24
CA ARG A 61 -4.52 19.86 12.46
C ARG A 61 -4.37 18.97 13.70
N ALA A 62 -5.02 17.82 13.71
CA ALA A 62 -4.90 16.82 14.79
C ALA A 62 -3.57 16.05 14.78
N GLY A 63 -2.69 16.28 13.79
CA GLY A 63 -1.41 15.61 13.68
C GLY A 63 -1.42 14.34 12.82
N ILE A 64 -2.53 14.04 12.11
CA ILE A 64 -2.53 12.99 11.09
C ILE A 64 -1.66 13.47 9.93
N ARG A 65 -0.43 12.98 9.88
CA ARG A 65 0.56 13.35 8.85
C ARG A 65 0.57 12.37 7.68
N TRP A 66 0.08 11.14 7.90
CA TRP A 66 0.08 10.07 6.92
C TRP A 66 -1.26 9.33 6.90
N LEU A 67 -1.77 9.09 5.70
CA LEU A 67 -2.86 8.15 5.46
C LEU A 67 -2.36 7.01 4.59
N ALA A 68 -2.43 5.78 5.12
CA ALA A 68 -2.19 4.57 4.35
C ALA A 68 -3.50 4.13 3.70
N LEU A 69 -3.55 4.18 2.37
CA LEU A 69 -4.76 3.93 1.59
C LEU A 69 -4.71 2.56 0.92
N GLY A 70 -5.73 1.74 1.12
CA GLY A 70 -5.97 0.55 0.31
C GLY A 70 -6.52 0.95 -1.05
N ILE A 71 -5.70 0.95 -2.09
CA ILE A 71 -6.06 1.24 -3.48
C ILE A 71 -6.31 -0.06 -4.24
N GLU A 72 -5.51 -1.06 -3.95
CA GLU A 72 -5.51 -2.44 -4.41
C GLU A 72 -5.12 -2.58 -5.89
N SER A 73 -6.01 -2.30 -6.86
CA SER A 73 -5.78 -2.45 -8.29
C SER A 73 -6.16 -1.20 -9.09
N GLY A 74 -5.47 -0.95 -10.20
CA GLY A 74 -5.81 0.05 -11.21
C GLY A 74 -6.95 -0.41 -12.12
N SER A 75 -7.20 -1.70 -12.25
CA SER A 75 -8.28 -2.24 -13.05
C SER A 75 -9.61 -2.22 -12.28
N GLU A 76 -10.65 -1.59 -12.84
CA GLU A 76 -12.01 -1.62 -12.26
C GLU A 76 -12.53 -3.05 -12.15
N HIS A 77 -12.39 -3.84 -13.20
CA HIS A 77 -12.82 -5.24 -13.21
C HIS A 77 -12.21 -6.06 -12.06
N VAL A 78 -10.91 -5.89 -11.82
CA VAL A 78 -10.20 -6.59 -10.74
C VAL A 78 -10.61 -6.06 -9.37
N ARG A 79 -10.86 -4.73 -9.25
CA ARG A 79 -11.37 -4.12 -8.01
C ARG A 79 -12.79 -4.54 -7.69
N ASP A 80 -13.66 -4.67 -8.69
CA ASP A 80 -15.06 -5.09 -8.50
C ASP A 80 -15.15 -6.51 -7.96
N GLY A 81 -14.24 -7.40 -8.37
CA GLY A 81 -14.04 -8.70 -7.74
C GLY A 81 -13.63 -8.63 -6.26
N ALA A 82 -13.08 -7.47 -5.81
CA ALA A 82 -12.74 -7.17 -4.42
C ALA A 82 -13.77 -6.25 -3.70
N GLU A 83 -15.02 -6.14 -4.22
CA GLU A 83 -16.14 -5.36 -3.66
C GLU A 83 -15.87 -3.83 -3.53
N LYS A 84 -15.15 -3.22 -4.46
CA LYS A 84 -14.87 -1.76 -4.47
C LYS A 84 -15.35 -1.11 -5.76
N THR A 85 -16.35 -0.23 -5.67
CA THR A 85 -17.06 0.42 -6.79
C THR A 85 -16.48 1.80 -7.21
N LEU A 86 -15.26 2.15 -6.82
CA LEU A 86 -14.65 3.42 -7.20
C LEU A 86 -14.01 3.36 -8.59
N ASN A 87 -14.25 4.36 -9.43
CA ASN A 87 -13.49 4.53 -10.66
C ASN A 87 -12.11 5.16 -10.42
N GLU A 88 -11.25 5.16 -11.43
CA GLU A 88 -9.88 5.68 -11.35
C GLU A 88 -9.85 7.19 -11.05
N ASP A 89 -10.72 7.97 -11.69
CA ASP A 89 -10.81 9.42 -11.50
C ASP A 89 -11.16 9.78 -10.06
N ASP A 90 -12.04 8.99 -9.40
CA ASP A 90 -12.39 9.17 -7.99
C ASP A 90 -11.17 8.92 -7.10
N ILE A 91 -10.38 7.88 -7.38
CA ILE A 91 -9.16 7.55 -6.63
C ILE A 91 -8.13 8.68 -6.77
N VAL A 92 -7.88 9.14 -8.00
CA VAL A 92 -6.95 10.25 -8.27
C VAL A 92 -7.42 11.52 -7.56
N GLY A 93 -8.70 11.85 -7.66
CA GLY A 93 -9.30 13.02 -7.01
C GLY A 93 -9.11 13.02 -5.50
N ILE A 94 -9.38 11.89 -4.83
CA ILE A 94 -9.24 11.75 -3.37
C ILE A 94 -7.77 11.85 -2.95
N VAL A 95 -6.86 11.13 -3.63
CA VAL A 95 -5.42 11.18 -3.31
C VAL A 95 -4.88 12.60 -3.45
N ARG A 96 -5.24 13.31 -4.53
CA ARG A 96 -4.84 14.72 -4.73
C ARG A 96 -5.40 15.64 -3.65
N ALA A 97 -6.65 15.43 -3.21
CA ALA A 97 -7.23 16.22 -2.12
C ALA A 97 -6.47 16.01 -0.79
N ILE A 98 -6.08 14.77 -0.47
CA ILE A 98 -5.29 14.44 0.72
C ILE A 98 -3.91 15.11 0.65
N GLN A 99 -3.20 14.96 -0.47
CA GLN A 99 -1.88 15.58 -0.68
C GLN A 99 -1.96 17.12 -0.61
N LYS A 100 -3.00 17.72 -1.21
CA LYS A 100 -3.24 19.17 -1.15
C LYS A 100 -3.50 19.67 0.27
N ALA A 101 -4.12 18.86 1.11
CA ALA A 101 -4.31 19.18 2.54
C ALA A 101 -2.99 19.06 3.34
N GLY A 102 -1.88 18.67 2.72
CA GLY A 102 -0.58 18.48 3.35
C GLY A 102 -0.47 17.20 4.17
N ILE A 103 -1.31 16.20 3.88
CA ILE A 103 -1.23 14.85 4.45
C ILE A 103 -0.53 13.96 3.41
N HIS A 104 0.49 13.22 3.83
CA HIS A 104 1.20 12.29 2.96
C HIS A 104 0.39 11.00 2.77
N VAL A 105 0.49 10.42 1.59
CA VAL A 105 -0.20 9.19 1.24
C VAL A 105 0.78 8.04 1.13
N ALA A 106 0.48 6.93 1.82
CA ALA A 106 1.09 5.63 1.57
C ALA A 106 0.10 4.77 0.79
N GLY A 107 0.30 4.65 -0.53
CA GLY A 107 -0.57 3.84 -1.40
C GLY A 107 -0.26 2.35 -1.26
N ASN A 108 -1.28 1.52 -1.03
CA ASN A 108 -1.14 0.06 -1.00
C ASN A 108 -1.75 -0.53 -2.26
N PHE A 109 -0.93 -1.25 -3.04
CA PHE A 109 -1.28 -1.87 -4.31
C PHE A 109 -1.04 -3.37 -4.24
N ILE A 110 -1.90 -4.16 -4.88
CA ILE A 110 -1.82 -5.62 -4.93
C ILE A 110 -1.72 -6.06 -6.38
N PHE A 111 -0.82 -6.99 -6.67
CA PHE A 111 -0.69 -7.68 -7.95
C PHE A 111 -1.02 -9.17 -7.77
N GLY A 112 -1.61 -9.77 -8.79
CA GLY A 112 -1.91 -11.19 -8.80
C GLY A 112 -3.19 -11.56 -8.06
N LEU A 113 -4.17 -10.65 -8.03
CA LEU A 113 -5.55 -11.03 -7.69
C LEU A 113 -6.07 -12.06 -8.71
N PRO A 114 -7.05 -12.90 -8.38
CA PRO A 114 -7.44 -14.05 -9.23
C PRO A 114 -7.64 -13.73 -10.72
N ASP A 115 -8.28 -12.60 -11.03
CA ASP A 115 -8.59 -12.16 -12.39
C ASP A 115 -7.48 -11.30 -13.03
N ASP A 116 -6.34 -11.11 -12.35
CA ASP A 116 -5.26 -10.30 -12.89
C ASP A 116 -4.60 -10.96 -14.11
N SER A 117 -4.39 -10.15 -15.13
CA SER A 117 -3.50 -10.40 -16.26
C SER A 117 -2.28 -9.47 -16.18
N ARG A 118 -1.32 -9.64 -17.11
CA ARG A 118 -0.18 -8.72 -17.21
C ARG A 118 -0.64 -7.28 -17.47
N GLU A 119 -1.69 -7.12 -18.28
CA GLU A 119 -2.27 -5.83 -18.66
C GLU A 119 -2.91 -5.14 -17.45
N THR A 120 -3.69 -5.84 -16.63
CA THR A 120 -4.33 -5.27 -15.44
C THR A 120 -3.34 -4.93 -14.34
N MET A 121 -2.31 -5.76 -14.16
CA MET A 121 -1.19 -5.41 -13.27
C MET A 121 -0.42 -4.19 -13.77
N GLN A 122 -0.26 -4.02 -15.11
CA GLN A 122 0.35 -2.81 -15.66
C GLN A 122 -0.51 -1.57 -15.41
N GLN A 123 -1.83 -1.64 -15.56
CA GLN A 123 -2.76 -0.56 -15.20
C GLN A 123 -2.59 -0.16 -13.71
N THR A 124 -2.42 -1.14 -12.82
CA THR A 124 -2.15 -0.89 -11.40
C THR A 124 -0.84 -0.13 -11.18
N LEU A 125 0.22 -0.52 -11.87
CA LEU A 125 1.51 0.18 -11.81
C LEU A 125 1.42 1.59 -12.39
N ASP A 126 0.70 1.76 -13.50
CA ASP A 126 0.53 3.07 -14.16
C ASP A 126 -0.28 4.01 -13.26
N LEU A 127 -1.36 3.54 -12.63
CA LEU A 127 -2.09 4.30 -11.61
C LEU A 127 -1.17 4.68 -10.44
N ALA A 128 -0.38 3.75 -9.91
CA ALA A 128 0.56 4.06 -8.83
C ALA A 128 1.54 5.17 -9.21
N ARG A 129 2.07 5.14 -10.44
CA ARG A 129 2.97 6.17 -10.98
C ARG A 129 2.26 7.51 -11.21
N GLU A 130 1.00 7.48 -11.63
CA GLU A 130 0.18 8.69 -11.77
C GLU A 130 -0.07 9.36 -10.43
N LEU A 131 -0.49 8.59 -9.43
CA LEU A 131 -0.73 9.07 -8.08
C LEU A 131 0.52 9.65 -7.44
N ASN A 132 1.67 9.05 -7.70
CA ASN A 132 2.98 9.48 -7.17
C ASN A 132 2.90 9.74 -5.66
N CYS A 133 2.36 8.76 -4.92
CA CYS A 133 2.24 8.82 -3.46
C CYS A 133 3.61 8.97 -2.81
N GLU A 134 3.68 9.61 -1.65
CA GLU A 134 4.92 9.81 -0.90
C GLU A 134 5.57 8.49 -0.48
N TYR A 135 4.76 7.46 -0.33
CA TYR A 135 5.21 6.07 -0.19
C TYR A 135 4.25 5.12 -0.91
N ALA A 136 4.77 3.98 -1.40
CA ALA A 136 3.97 2.94 -2.02
C ALA A 136 4.38 1.56 -1.49
N ASN A 137 3.40 0.73 -1.19
CA ASN A 137 3.58 -0.69 -0.93
C ASN A 137 3.04 -1.47 -2.11
N PHE A 138 3.87 -2.38 -2.62
CA PHE A 138 3.49 -3.32 -3.66
C PHE A 138 3.47 -4.73 -3.05
N TYR A 139 2.30 -5.34 -3.05
CA TYR A 139 2.06 -6.68 -2.52
C TYR A 139 1.74 -7.65 -3.66
N SER A 140 2.15 -8.90 -3.52
CA SER A 140 1.56 -10.00 -4.29
C SER A 140 0.34 -10.54 -3.54
N ALA A 141 -0.69 -10.97 -4.25
CA ALA A 141 -1.84 -11.62 -3.62
C ALA A 141 -1.42 -12.92 -2.92
N MET A 142 -1.74 -13.04 -1.64
CA MET A 142 -1.37 -14.15 -0.78
C MET A 142 -2.61 -14.84 -0.22
N ALA A 143 -2.61 -16.17 -0.29
CA ALA A 143 -3.65 -17.00 0.33
C ALA A 143 -3.36 -17.18 1.82
N TYR A 144 -3.51 -16.13 2.64
CA TYR A 144 -3.30 -16.25 4.08
C TYR A 144 -4.30 -17.22 4.71
N PRO A 145 -3.85 -18.14 5.60
CA PRO A 145 -4.72 -19.08 6.27
C PRO A 145 -5.92 -18.37 6.93
N GLY A 146 -7.13 -18.90 6.68
CA GLY A 146 -8.40 -18.33 7.15
C GLY A 146 -9.04 -17.29 6.22
N SER A 147 -8.38 -16.88 5.15
CA SER A 147 -8.97 -15.97 4.15
C SER A 147 -9.82 -16.72 3.11
N ALA A 148 -10.71 -16.00 2.41
CA ALA A 148 -11.46 -16.55 1.28
C ALA A 148 -10.53 -17.04 0.15
N LEU A 149 -9.43 -16.31 -0.13
CA LEU A 149 -8.40 -16.72 -1.08
C LEU A 149 -7.75 -18.06 -0.68
N TYR A 150 -7.50 -18.28 0.62
CA TYR A 150 -6.97 -19.55 1.09
C TYR A 150 -7.96 -20.71 0.85
N THR A 151 -9.21 -20.50 1.20
CA THR A 151 -10.27 -21.51 0.98
C THR A 151 -10.41 -21.86 -0.50
N MET A 152 -10.39 -20.85 -1.37
CA MET A 152 -10.41 -21.04 -2.82
C MET A 152 -9.18 -21.78 -3.33
N ALA A 153 -7.99 -21.39 -2.87
CA ALA A 153 -6.73 -22.03 -3.29
C ALA A 153 -6.68 -23.52 -2.90
N VAL A 154 -7.13 -23.85 -1.68
CA VAL A 154 -7.25 -25.26 -1.23
C VAL A 154 -8.24 -26.03 -2.11
N ALA A 155 -9.41 -25.46 -2.38
CA ALA A 155 -10.44 -26.10 -3.22
C ALA A 155 -9.96 -26.32 -4.67
N LYS A 156 -9.15 -25.41 -5.21
CA LYS A 156 -8.54 -25.52 -6.56
C LYS A 156 -7.27 -26.37 -6.56
N GLY A 157 -6.75 -26.84 -5.42
CA GLY A 157 -5.49 -27.58 -5.32
C GLY A 157 -4.27 -26.77 -5.70
N LEU A 158 -4.31 -25.43 -5.51
CA LEU A 158 -3.19 -24.57 -5.86
C LEU A 158 -2.03 -24.76 -4.88
N PRO A 159 -0.77 -24.63 -5.34
CA PRO A 159 0.40 -24.71 -4.47
C PRO A 159 0.39 -23.59 -3.43
N LEU A 160 0.40 -23.93 -2.14
CA LEU A 160 0.47 -23.01 -1.02
C LEU A 160 1.85 -23.05 -0.34
N PRO A 161 2.25 -21.99 0.35
CA PRO A 161 3.46 -22.01 1.16
C PRO A 161 3.40 -23.09 2.25
N GLU A 162 4.45 -23.91 2.37
CA GLU A 162 4.58 -24.93 3.41
C GLU A 162 4.99 -24.36 4.77
N ARG A 163 5.56 -23.15 4.76
CA ARG A 163 6.08 -22.46 5.96
C ARG A 163 5.60 -21.02 6.00
N TRP A 164 5.55 -20.44 7.19
CA TRP A 164 5.18 -19.04 7.38
C TRP A 164 6.05 -18.04 6.59
N SER A 165 7.34 -18.36 6.41
CA SER A 165 8.23 -17.54 5.57
C SER A 165 7.73 -17.41 4.13
N GLY A 166 7.04 -18.41 3.59
CA GLY A 166 6.48 -18.36 2.24
C GLY A 166 5.32 -17.36 2.07
N TYR A 167 4.69 -16.95 3.16
CA TYR A 167 3.67 -15.88 3.18
C TYR A 167 4.26 -14.48 3.34
N SER A 168 5.57 -14.35 3.54
CA SER A 168 6.22 -13.05 3.68
C SER A 168 6.56 -12.44 2.32
N GLN A 169 6.10 -11.22 2.07
CA GLN A 169 6.35 -10.47 0.83
C GLN A 169 7.84 -10.26 0.52
N HIS A 170 8.71 -10.32 1.54
CA HIS A 170 10.14 -10.03 1.40
C HIS A 170 11.05 -11.25 1.55
N SER A 171 10.51 -12.43 1.84
CA SER A 171 11.34 -13.63 2.05
C SER A 171 11.81 -14.26 0.74
N TYR A 172 12.92 -14.99 0.82
CA TYR A 172 13.41 -15.82 -0.26
C TYR A 172 12.39 -16.88 -0.70
N ASP A 173 11.62 -17.42 0.26
CA ASP A 173 10.60 -18.47 0.03
C ASP A 173 9.24 -17.92 -0.40
N CYS A 174 9.11 -16.60 -0.62
CA CYS A 174 7.83 -15.96 -0.99
C CYS A 174 7.15 -16.71 -2.14
N ARG A 175 5.92 -17.15 -1.91
CA ARG A 175 5.09 -17.86 -2.90
C ARG A 175 3.69 -17.24 -2.95
N PRO A 176 3.46 -16.29 -3.87
CA PRO A 176 2.11 -15.74 -4.09
C PRO A 176 1.20 -16.76 -4.77
N LEU A 177 -0.08 -16.42 -4.87
CA LEU A 177 -1.01 -17.15 -5.73
C LEU A 177 -0.68 -16.95 -7.21
N PRO A 178 -0.93 -17.96 -8.07
CA PRO A 178 -1.11 -17.73 -9.49
C PRO A 178 -2.46 -17.05 -9.72
N THR A 179 -2.62 -16.43 -10.87
CA THR A 179 -3.92 -15.94 -11.37
C THR A 179 -4.49 -16.95 -12.38
N ASP A 180 -5.67 -16.67 -12.93
CA ASP A 180 -6.22 -17.46 -14.02
C ASP A 180 -5.41 -17.29 -15.34
N HIS A 181 -4.50 -16.29 -15.41
CA HIS A 181 -3.70 -15.95 -16.60
C HIS A 181 -2.19 -16.03 -16.40
N LEU A 182 -1.70 -16.00 -15.16
CA LEU A 182 -0.27 -15.89 -14.84
C LEU A 182 0.15 -16.88 -13.77
N THR A 183 1.35 -17.37 -13.89
CA THR A 183 2.01 -18.20 -12.86
C THR A 183 2.36 -17.35 -11.62
N ALA A 184 2.50 -18.00 -10.48
CA ALA A 184 2.96 -17.34 -9.25
C ALA A 184 4.33 -16.66 -9.41
N ALA A 185 5.20 -17.19 -10.26
CA ALA A 185 6.51 -16.63 -10.54
C ALA A 185 6.42 -15.35 -11.38
N GLU A 186 5.56 -15.32 -12.40
CA GLU A 186 5.30 -14.09 -13.18
C GLU A 186 4.71 -12.98 -12.33
N VAL A 187 3.77 -13.29 -11.43
CA VAL A 187 3.21 -12.33 -10.48
C VAL A 187 4.31 -11.78 -9.56
N LEU A 188 5.14 -12.66 -8.98
CA LEU A 188 6.22 -12.26 -8.08
C LEU A 188 7.25 -11.38 -8.78
N LYS A 189 7.66 -11.79 -10.00
CA LYS A 189 8.59 -11.03 -10.82
C LYS A 189 8.04 -9.65 -11.14
N PHE A 190 6.78 -9.57 -11.59
CA PHE A 190 6.13 -8.29 -11.90
C PHE A 190 6.10 -7.36 -10.67
N ARG A 191 5.73 -7.89 -9.51
CA ARG A 191 5.72 -7.13 -8.24
C ARG A 191 7.10 -6.57 -7.90
N ASP A 192 8.16 -7.40 -8.01
CA ASP A 192 9.51 -6.97 -7.71
C ASP A 192 10.02 -5.93 -8.73
N ASP A 193 9.72 -6.09 -10.01
CA ASP A 193 10.05 -5.11 -11.05
C ASP A 193 9.26 -3.79 -10.86
N ALA A 194 7.97 -3.86 -10.51
CA ALA A 194 7.14 -2.68 -10.23
C ALA A 194 7.71 -1.83 -9.09
N PHE A 195 8.23 -2.46 -8.02
CA PHE A 195 8.92 -1.77 -6.94
C PHE A 195 10.10 -0.93 -7.48
N HIS A 196 10.96 -1.54 -8.29
CA HIS A 196 12.12 -0.83 -8.85
C HIS A 196 11.70 0.28 -9.81
N VAL A 197 10.73 0.03 -10.69
CA VAL A 197 10.21 1.04 -11.63
C VAL A 197 9.64 2.25 -10.90
N TYR A 198 8.91 2.05 -9.82
CA TYR A 198 8.32 3.14 -9.04
C TYR A 198 9.38 3.95 -8.30
N PHE A 199 10.18 3.30 -7.45
CA PHE A 199 11.12 3.96 -6.55
C PHE A 199 12.37 4.52 -7.23
N SER A 200 12.68 4.08 -8.46
CA SER A 200 13.78 4.65 -9.27
C SER A 200 13.30 5.70 -10.27
N SER A 201 12.00 6.01 -10.32
CA SER A 201 11.52 6.98 -11.31
C SER A 201 11.98 8.39 -10.94
N PRO A 202 12.47 9.20 -11.93
CA PRO A 202 12.91 10.57 -11.67
C PRO A 202 11.81 11.43 -11.02
N ARG A 203 10.57 11.28 -11.47
CA ARG A 203 9.42 12.01 -10.92
C ARG A 203 9.21 11.73 -9.43
N TYR A 204 9.34 10.46 -9.01
CA TYR A 204 9.23 10.08 -7.61
C TYR A 204 10.41 10.63 -6.79
N LEU A 205 11.63 10.42 -7.25
CA LEU A 205 12.83 10.87 -6.56
C LEU A 205 12.88 12.41 -6.39
N ASP A 206 12.42 13.16 -7.40
CA ASP A 206 12.32 14.62 -7.32
C ASP A 206 11.23 15.07 -6.33
N MET A 207 10.13 14.33 -6.22
CA MET A 207 9.10 14.57 -5.20
C MET A 207 9.66 14.31 -3.80
N VAL A 208 10.36 13.18 -3.60
CA VAL A 208 10.99 12.83 -2.31
C VAL A 208 11.98 13.90 -1.89
N ASP A 209 12.86 14.34 -2.80
CA ASP A 209 13.86 15.37 -2.52
C ASP A 209 13.21 16.69 -2.07
N ARG A 210 12.18 17.14 -2.79
CA ARG A 210 11.45 18.37 -2.45
C ARG A 210 10.67 18.27 -1.13
N THR A 211 10.13 17.10 -0.80
CA THR A 211 9.24 16.91 0.36
C THR A 211 9.99 16.56 1.63
N PHE A 212 11.03 15.73 1.52
CA PHE A 212 11.74 15.14 2.65
C PHE A 212 13.24 15.44 2.66
N GLY A 213 13.76 16.07 1.60
CA GLY A 213 15.16 16.45 1.46
C GLY A 213 16.07 15.38 0.87
N ALA A 214 17.26 15.82 0.45
CA ALA A 214 18.25 15.01 -0.27
C ALA A 214 18.69 13.75 0.49
N GLY A 215 18.76 13.79 1.82
CA GLY A 215 19.11 12.62 2.63
C GLY A 215 18.10 11.48 2.48
N THR A 216 16.80 11.80 2.43
CA THR A 216 15.73 10.79 2.19
C THR A 216 15.83 10.25 0.76
N ARG A 217 16.08 11.11 -0.23
CA ARG A 217 16.30 10.68 -1.62
C ARG A 217 17.43 9.64 -1.71
N VAL A 218 18.60 9.92 -1.14
CA VAL A 218 19.74 8.99 -1.13
C VAL A 218 19.36 7.65 -0.47
N HIS A 219 18.62 7.69 0.63
CA HIS A 219 18.13 6.47 1.29
C HIS A 219 17.21 5.66 0.39
N ILE A 220 16.30 6.30 -0.34
CA ILE A 220 15.40 5.63 -1.29
C ILE A 220 16.17 5.05 -2.47
N GLU A 221 17.16 5.77 -3.02
CA GLU A 221 18.03 5.27 -4.09
C GLU A 221 18.81 4.02 -3.64
N ASP A 222 19.37 4.02 -2.41
CA ASP A 222 20.03 2.83 -1.82
C ASP A 222 19.03 1.67 -1.65
N MET A 223 17.84 1.92 -1.13
CA MET A 223 16.79 0.91 -1.01
C MET A 223 16.42 0.31 -2.38
N ALA A 224 16.22 1.15 -3.39
CA ALA A 224 15.84 0.73 -4.74
C ALA A 224 16.98 0.02 -5.50
N SER A 225 18.24 0.18 -5.09
CA SER A 225 19.38 -0.54 -5.68
C SER A 225 19.44 -2.01 -5.30
N ARG A 226 18.76 -2.41 -4.22
CA ARG A 226 18.81 -3.77 -3.67
C ARG A 226 17.74 -4.65 -4.31
N ARG A 227 18.14 -5.82 -4.82
CA ARG A 227 17.22 -6.82 -5.37
C ARG A 227 17.08 -8.00 -4.42
N LEU A 228 15.84 -8.42 -4.23
CA LEU A 228 15.54 -9.61 -3.43
C LEU A 228 15.80 -10.88 -4.25
N LYS A 229 16.50 -11.83 -3.65
CA LYS A 229 16.60 -13.18 -4.21
C LYS A 229 15.31 -13.94 -3.93
N ARG A 230 14.84 -14.70 -4.90
CA ARG A 230 13.58 -15.44 -4.87
C ARG A 230 13.79 -16.87 -5.33
N ARG A 231 13.53 -17.85 -4.47
CA ARG A 231 13.61 -19.25 -4.85
C ARG A 231 12.76 -19.55 -6.08
N LEU A 232 11.52 -19.05 -6.09
CA LEU A 232 10.55 -19.28 -7.16
C LEU A 232 11.04 -18.77 -8.54
N LEU A 233 11.87 -17.73 -8.58
CA LEU A 233 12.45 -17.20 -9.82
C LEU A 233 13.73 -17.96 -10.22
N GLU A 234 14.55 -18.35 -9.24
CA GLU A 234 15.75 -19.18 -9.49
C GLU A 234 15.38 -20.56 -10.05
N ASP A 235 14.26 -21.14 -9.58
CA ASP A 235 13.73 -22.42 -10.07
C ASP A 235 13.25 -22.33 -11.53
N LEU A 236 12.76 -21.18 -11.98
CA LEU A 236 12.38 -20.93 -13.39
C LEU A 236 13.61 -20.83 -14.29
N ASP A 237 14.61 -20.01 -13.91
CA ASP A 237 15.83 -19.80 -14.68
C ASP A 237 16.62 -21.12 -14.84
N ALA A 238 16.47 -22.07 -13.93
CA ALA A 238 17.08 -23.38 -13.99
C ALA A 238 16.32 -24.40 -14.87
N ALA A 239 15.07 -24.10 -15.23
CA ALA A 239 14.20 -24.95 -16.03
C ALA A 239 14.15 -24.56 -17.53
N GLU A 240 14.68 -23.37 -17.88
CA GLU A 240 14.91 -22.89 -19.25
C GLU A 240 16.33 -23.30 -19.74
#